data_a26669d5a0bce4fe2ed8d2da50588615
#
_entry.id   a26669d5a0bce4fe2ed8d2da50588615
#
_cell.length_a   1.000
_cell.length_b   1.000
_cell.length_c   1.000
_cell.angle_alpha   90.00
_cell.angle_beta   90.00
_cell.angle_gamma   90.00
#
_symmetry.space_group_name_H-M   'P 1'
#
loop_
_entity.id
_entity.type
_entity.pdbx_description
1 polymer ?
#
loop_
_entity_poly.entity_id
_entity_poly.type
_entity_poly.pdbx_seq_one_letter_code
_entity_poly.pdbx_strand_id
1 'polypeptide(L)'
;IDIIRIFDCLNDLRNLDTSVRATKKEGGHAQIALSYTIGSAYDENYWMNIAKEIENMGADSICIKDMAGLLVPYEAEKLVRALKSATNLPIDLHTHYTSGCASMTCMKAAEAGVDIIDCAISPFALGTSQPATEVMVGAFQGTPYDTGLDQAVLKEIADYFTPYREECLENGLLSTKVLGVNIRTLLYQVPGGMLSNMVSQLAEQGAGDRLTEVLEEVPRVREELRQPPLVT
;
A
#
# COMPACT_ATOMS: atom_id res chain seq x y z
N ILE A 1 -4.80 -10.36 -18.91
CA ILE A 1 -4.80 -9.45 -17.74
C ILE A 1 -6.22 -8.92 -17.60
N ASP A 2 -6.83 -9.11 -16.45
CA ASP A 2 -8.23 -8.77 -16.22
C ASP A 2 -8.35 -7.39 -15.57
N ILE A 3 -7.45 -7.05 -14.64
CA ILE A 3 -7.45 -5.79 -13.92
C ILE A 3 -6.12 -5.06 -14.15
N ILE A 4 -6.20 -3.80 -14.54
CA ILE A 4 -5.04 -2.91 -14.67
C ILE A 4 -5.14 -1.84 -13.60
N ARG A 5 -4.16 -1.82 -12.68
CA ARG A 5 -4.00 -0.79 -11.66
C ARG A 5 -3.21 0.38 -12.23
N ILE A 6 -3.81 1.56 -12.20
CA ILE A 6 -3.30 2.78 -12.80
C ILE A 6 -3.14 3.83 -11.70
N PHE A 7 -1.99 4.49 -11.63
CA PHE A 7 -1.79 5.55 -10.65
C PHE A 7 -0.88 6.67 -11.17
N ASP A 8 -0.98 7.82 -10.53
CA ASP A 8 -0.05 8.93 -10.64
C ASP A 8 0.54 9.24 -9.27
N CYS A 9 1.84 9.53 -9.22
CA CYS A 9 2.54 9.73 -7.94
C CYS A 9 2.05 10.97 -7.16
N LEU A 10 1.46 11.95 -7.83
CA LEU A 10 0.89 13.15 -7.22
C LEU A 10 -0.64 13.13 -7.15
N ASN A 11 -1.27 12.02 -7.49
CA ASN A 11 -2.72 11.87 -7.64
C ASN A 11 -3.34 12.83 -8.68
N ASP A 12 -2.58 13.18 -9.73
CA ASP A 12 -3.11 14.00 -10.82
C ASP A 12 -3.92 13.13 -11.79
N LEU A 13 -5.24 13.17 -11.66
CA LEU A 13 -6.16 12.36 -12.47
C LEU A 13 -6.08 12.66 -13.97
N ARG A 14 -5.60 13.84 -14.38
CA ARG A 14 -5.41 14.19 -15.80
C ARG A 14 -4.42 13.26 -16.48
N ASN A 15 -3.42 12.78 -15.73
CA ASN A 15 -2.41 11.85 -16.24
C ASN A 15 -2.96 10.42 -16.44
N LEU A 16 -4.10 10.09 -15.83
CA LEU A 16 -4.69 8.74 -15.83
C LEU A 16 -5.72 8.53 -16.95
N ASP A 17 -6.32 9.60 -17.47
CA ASP A 17 -7.43 9.55 -18.43
C ASP A 17 -7.15 8.65 -19.64
N THR A 18 -5.99 8.79 -20.27
CA THR A 18 -5.62 7.97 -21.44
C THR A 18 -5.53 6.49 -21.09
N SER A 19 -4.92 6.14 -19.96
CA SER A 19 -4.75 4.75 -19.53
C SER A 19 -6.09 4.12 -19.14
N VAL A 20 -6.96 4.86 -18.44
CA VAL A 20 -8.31 4.41 -18.10
C VAL A 20 -9.11 4.12 -19.37
N ARG A 21 -9.17 5.08 -20.29
CA ARG A 21 -9.90 4.90 -21.57
C ARG A 21 -9.36 3.75 -22.40
N ALA A 22 -8.04 3.58 -22.46
CA ALA A 22 -7.43 2.47 -23.19
C ALA A 22 -7.81 1.11 -22.57
N THR A 23 -7.71 0.99 -21.23
CA THR A 23 -8.11 -0.22 -20.50
C THR A 23 -9.58 -0.56 -20.76
N LYS A 24 -10.47 0.42 -20.63
CA LYS A 24 -11.91 0.22 -20.87
C LYS A 24 -12.21 -0.15 -22.31
N LYS A 25 -11.54 0.45 -23.28
CA LYS A 25 -11.72 0.15 -24.71
C LYS A 25 -11.38 -1.31 -25.03
N GLU A 26 -10.36 -1.87 -24.39
CA GLU A 26 -9.93 -3.26 -24.57
C GLU A 26 -10.71 -4.26 -23.67
N GLY A 27 -11.73 -3.80 -22.95
CA GLY A 27 -12.59 -4.62 -22.11
C GLY A 27 -11.98 -5.00 -20.75
N GLY A 28 -10.88 -4.36 -20.35
CA GLY A 28 -10.25 -4.57 -19.05
C GLY A 28 -10.94 -3.79 -17.92
N HIS A 29 -10.71 -4.23 -16.68
CA HIS A 29 -11.11 -3.52 -15.48
C HIS A 29 -10.05 -2.45 -15.14
N ALA A 30 -10.44 -1.18 -15.12
CA ALA A 30 -9.57 -0.07 -14.76
C ALA A 30 -9.69 0.22 -13.26
N GLN A 31 -8.65 -0.10 -12.49
CA GLN A 31 -8.54 0.24 -11.08
C GLN A 31 -7.64 1.48 -10.92
N ILE A 32 -8.18 2.59 -10.41
CA ILE A 32 -7.34 3.75 -10.08
C ILE A 32 -6.83 3.63 -8.66
N ALA A 33 -5.49 3.71 -8.50
CA ALA A 33 -4.87 3.70 -7.20
C ALA A 33 -4.50 5.12 -6.77
N LEU A 34 -4.96 5.49 -5.57
CA LEU A 34 -4.67 6.73 -4.90
C LEU A 34 -3.42 6.57 -4.03
N SER A 35 -2.38 7.32 -4.31
CA SER A 35 -1.17 7.39 -3.51
C SER A 35 -1.51 7.98 -2.14
N TYR A 36 -1.66 7.12 -1.12
CA TYR A 36 -2.00 7.56 0.23
C TYR A 36 -0.85 8.32 0.86
N THR A 37 -1.19 9.42 1.48
CA THR A 37 -0.25 10.24 2.24
C THR A 37 -0.97 10.95 3.38
N ILE A 38 -0.20 11.49 4.31
CA ILE A 38 -0.67 12.29 5.43
C ILE A 38 -0.25 13.75 5.27
N GLY A 39 -1.07 14.64 5.78
CA GLY A 39 -0.82 16.09 5.73
C GLY A 39 -2.12 16.87 5.75
N SER A 40 -2.05 18.16 6.06
CA SER A 40 -3.24 19.02 6.21
C SER A 40 -4.04 19.21 4.91
N ALA A 41 -3.42 18.96 3.76
CA ALA A 41 -4.06 19.03 2.45
C ALA A 41 -4.88 17.78 2.10
N TYR A 42 -4.69 16.68 2.83
CA TYR A 42 -5.28 15.37 2.55
C TYR A 42 -6.34 15.01 3.58
N ASP A 43 -7.30 15.92 3.75
CA ASP A 43 -8.45 15.72 4.64
C ASP A 43 -9.50 14.77 4.02
N GLU A 44 -10.55 14.49 4.78
CA GLU A 44 -11.65 13.63 4.36
C GLU A 44 -12.32 14.16 3.08
N ASN A 45 -12.49 15.47 2.96
CA ASN A 45 -13.09 16.10 1.78
C ASN A 45 -12.23 15.90 0.52
N TYR A 46 -10.91 16.00 0.65
CA TYR A 46 -9.99 15.69 -0.44
C TYR A 46 -10.23 14.28 -0.99
N TRP A 47 -10.22 13.28 -0.09
CA TRP A 47 -10.40 11.89 -0.49
C TRP A 47 -11.78 11.59 -1.07
N MET A 48 -12.83 12.17 -0.51
CA MET A 48 -14.19 12.05 -1.04
C MET A 48 -14.35 12.68 -2.43
N ASN A 49 -13.74 13.85 -2.66
CA ASN A 49 -13.85 14.54 -3.94
C ASN A 49 -13.10 13.80 -5.05
N ILE A 50 -11.88 13.37 -4.78
CA ILE A 50 -11.10 12.62 -5.76
C ILE A 50 -11.76 11.27 -6.11
N ALA A 51 -12.42 10.60 -5.14
CA ALA A 51 -13.17 9.38 -5.41
C ALA A 51 -14.34 9.60 -6.37
N LYS A 52 -15.09 10.70 -6.21
CA LYS A 52 -16.17 11.09 -7.15
C LYS A 52 -15.64 11.39 -8.55
N GLU A 53 -14.50 12.06 -8.64
CA GLU A 53 -13.86 12.33 -9.94
C GLU A 53 -13.44 11.02 -10.62
N ILE A 54 -12.88 10.08 -9.89
CA ILE A 54 -12.50 8.73 -10.38
C ILE A 54 -13.73 7.97 -10.91
N GLU A 55 -14.85 7.99 -10.18
CA GLU A 55 -16.09 7.36 -10.62
C GLU A 55 -16.60 8.02 -11.92
N ASN A 56 -16.54 9.34 -12.01
CA ASN A 56 -16.91 10.09 -13.22
C ASN A 56 -15.98 9.82 -14.41
N MET A 57 -14.71 9.45 -14.18
CA MET A 57 -13.80 9.02 -15.24
C MET A 57 -14.14 7.64 -15.82
N GLY A 58 -15.05 6.90 -15.19
CA GLY A 58 -15.47 5.56 -15.62
C GLY A 58 -14.52 4.44 -15.17
N ALA A 59 -13.76 4.65 -14.11
CA ALA A 59 -13.02 3.57 -13.44
C ALA A 59 -13.98 2.53 -12.87
N ASP A 60 -13.48 1.30 -12.65
CA ASP A 60 -14.26 0.19 -12.14
C ASP A 60 -14.02 -0.08 -10.64
N SER A 61 -12.91 0.40 -10.08
CA SER A 61 -12.60 0.32 -8.65
C SER A 61 -11.54 1.35 -8.26
N ILE A 62 -11.42 1.60 -6.95
CA ILE A 62 -10.41 2.47 -6.36
C ILE A 62 -9.51 1.66 -5.44
N CYS A 63 -8.20 1.85 -5.52
CA CYS A 63 -7.24 1.29 -4.57
C CYS A 63 -6.66 2.40 -3.69
N ILE A 64 -6.74 2.24 -2.38
CA ILE A 64 -5.96 3.02 -1.42
C ILE A 64 -4.54 2.44 -1.43
N LYS A 65 -3.59 3.16 -2.03
CA LYS A 65 -2.20 2.69 -2.20
C LYS A 65 -1.29 3.30 -1.14
N ASP A 66 -1.17 2.62 -0.01
CA ASP A 66 -0.30 3.03 1.10
C ASP A 66 1.08 2.35 0.98
N MET A 67 1.93 2.93 0.16
CA MET A 67 3.28 2.40 -0.13
C MET A 67 4.26 2.53 1.01
N ALA A 68 4.01 3.44 1.94
CA ALA A 68 4.90 3.70 3.08
C ALA A 68 4.46 2.99 4.37
N GLY A 69 3.27 2.38 4.40
CA GLY A 69 2.71 1.81 5.63
C GLY A 69 2.34 2.89 6.66
N LEU A 70 1.87 4.06 6.18
CA LEU A 70 1.49 5.22 7.00
C LEU A 70 0.06 5.12 7.53
N LEU A 71 -0.79 4.35 6.87
CA LEU A 71 -2.20 4.25 7.19
C LEU A 71 -2.38 3.43 8.47
N VAL A 72 -2.63 4.11 9.57
CA VAL A 72 -2.89 3.47 10.87
C VAL A 72 -4.36 3.02 10.99
N PRO A 73 -4.68 2.05 11.88
CA PRO A 73 -5.97 1.35 11.86
C PRO A 73 -7.20 2.25 11.91
N TYR A 74 -7.25 3.22 12.81
CA TYR A 74 -8.43 4.08 12.96
C TYR A 74 -8.55 5.14 11.84
N GLU A 75 -7.45 5.55 11.24
CA GLU A 75 -7.49 6.40 10.05
C GLU A 75 -7.95 5.61 8.82
N ALA A 76 -7.60 4.31 8.73
CA ALA A 76 -8.14 3.43 7.69
C ALA A 76 -9.66 3.28 7.80
N GLU A 77 -10.18 3.09 9.01
CA GLU A 77 -11.63 3.03 9.25
C GLU A 77 -12.32 4.31 8.77
N LYS A 78 -11.81 5.48 9.13
CA LYS A 78 -12.37 6.78 8.70
C LYS A 78 -12.31 6.94 7.18
N LEU A 79 -11.14 6.69 6.59
CA LEU A 79 -10.93 6.85 5.15
C LEU A 79 -11.84 5.92 4.34
N VAL A 80 -11.92 4.64 4.70
CA VAL A 80 -12.79 3.68 3.99
C VAL A 80 -14.25 4.10 4.10
N ARG A 81 -14.73 4.49 5.29
CA ARG A 81 -16.10 4.98 5.46
C ARG A 81 -16.38 6.22 4.62
N ALA A 82 -15.44 7.17 4.56
CA ALA A 82 -15.55 8.37 3.74
C ALA A 82 -15.66 8.02 2.25
N LEU A 83 -14.76 7.16 1.74
CA LEU A 83 -14.80 6.71 0.35
C LEU A 83 -16.10 5.97 0.03
N LYS A 84 -16.53 5.01 0.85
CA LYS A 84 -17.79 4.27 0.67
C LYS A 84 -19.02 5.18 0.72
N SER A 85 -18.96 6.32 1.38
CA SER A 85 -20.05 7.33 1.35
C SER A 85 -20.04 8.20 0.10
N ALA A 86 -18.89 8.30 -0.59
CA ALA A 86 -18.67 9.21 -1.71
C ALA A 86 -18.86 8.54 -3.08
N THR A 87 -18.66 7.22 -3.17
CA THR A 87 -18.70 6.45 -4.43
C THR A 87 -19.31 5.06 -4.21
N ASN A 88 -19.86 4.49 -5.28
CA ASN A 88 -20.34 3.11 -5.31
C ASN A 88 -19.26 2.12 -5.80
N LEU A 89 -18.09 2.60 -6.19
CA LEU A 89 -17.01 1.75 -6.66
C LEU A 89 -16.49 0.84 -5.54
N PRO A 90 -16.08 -0.39 -5.87
CA PRO A 90 -15.33 -1.23 -4.94
C PRO A 90 -14.05 -0.52 -4.49
N ILE A 91 -13.75 -0.65 -3.20
CA ILE A 91 -12.54 -0.10 -2.58
C ILE A 91 -11.58 -1.23 -2.26
N ASP A 92 -10.36 -1.10 -2.74
CA ASP A 92 -9.24 -1.99 -2.47
C ASP A 92 -8.26 -1.31 -1.49
N LEU A 93 -7.73 -2.04 -0.53
CA LEU A 93 -6.68 -1.56 0.36
C LEU A 93 -5.36 -2.28 0.09
N HIS A 94 -4.39 -1.54 -0.39
CA HIS A 94 -2.99 -1.94 -0.52
C HIS A 94 -2.15 -1.18 0.50
N THR A 95 -1.65 -1.85 1.52
CA THR A 95 -0.80 -1.23 2.55
C THR A 95 0.44 -2.07 2.84
N HIS A 96 1.60 -1.41 2.96
CA HIS A 96 2.86 -2.06 3.29
C HIS A 96 3.01 -2.26 4.80
N TYR A 97 3.70 -3.33 5.19
CA TYR A 97 3.87 -3.72 6.59
C TYR A 97 5.01 -2.98 7.31
N THR A 98 5.63 -2.01 6.67
CA THR A 98 6.86 -1.33 7.13
C THR A 98 6.73 -0.76 8.54
N SER A 99 5.59 -0.18 8.90
CA SER A 99 5.32 0.35 10.26
C SER A 99 4.90 -0.71 11.28
N GLY A 100 4.55 -1.91 10.84
CA GLY A 100 4.00 -2.97 11.68
C GLY A 100 2.49 -2.91 11.90
N CYS A 101 1.79 -1.89 11.36
CA CYS A 101 0.35 -1.68 11.59
C CYS A 101 -0.55 -2.41 10.59
N ALA A 102 -0.05 -2.85 9.45
CA ALA A 102 -0.86 -3.20 8.29
C ALA A 102 -1.95 -4.26 8.56
N SER A 103 -1.69 -5.33 9.32
CA SER A 103 -2.75 -6.31 9.64
C SER A 103 -3.90 -5.69 10.45
N MET A 104 -3.59 -4.84 11.44
CA MET A 104 -4.60 -4.13 12.21
C MET A 104 -5.36 -3.11 11.35
N THR A 105 -4.65 -2.46 10.45
CA THR A 105 -5.20 -1.52 9.46
C THR A 105 -6.19 -2.24 8.54
N CYS A 106 -5.84 -3.42 8.01
CA CYS A 106 -6.71 -4.25 7.19
C CYS A 106 -7.96 -4.72 7.94
N MET A 107 -7.83 -5.11 9.22
CA MET A 107 -8.99 -5.46 10.04
C MET A 107 -9.96 -4.29 10.20
N LYS A 108 -9.45 -3.10 10.50
CA LYS A 108 -10.27 -1.90 10.64
C LYS A 108 -10.89 -1.46 9.31
N ALA A 109 -10.18 -1.62 8.21
CA ALA A 109 -10.72 -1.38 6.88
C ALA A 109 -11.86 -2.36 6.53
N ALA A 110 -11.72 -3.66 6.88
CA ALA A 110 -12.78 -4.65 6.69
C ALA A 110 -14.05 -4.28 7.49
N GLU A 111 -13.91 -3.91 8.75
CA GLU A 111 -15.02 -3.42 9.59
C GLU A 111 -15.69 -2.15 9.01
N ALA A 112 -14.94 -1.35 8.27
CA ALA A 112 -15.44 -0.14 7.60
C ALA A 112 -16.09 -0.42 6.23
N GLY A 113 -15.97 -1.63 5.69
CA GLY A 113 -16.60 -2.05 4.44
C GLY A 113 -15.68 -1.99 3.21
N VAL A 114 -14.37 -2.11 3.39
CA VAL A 114 -13.46 -2.33 2.25
C VAL A 114 -13.83 -3.64 1.54
N ASP A 115 -13.76 -3.63 0.20
CA ASP A 115 -14.19 -4.77 -0.60
C ASP A 115 -13.05 -5.75 -0.90
N ILE A 116 -11.80 -5.24 -1.00
CA ILE A 116 -10.62 -6.00 -1.36
C ILE A 116 -9.46 -5.60 -0.45
N ILE A 117 -8.62 -6.56 -0.08
CA ILE A 117 -7.38 -6.34 0.66
C ILE A 117 -6.23 -7.05 -0.05
N ASP A 118 -5.22 -6.30 -0.45
CA ASP A 118 -3.99 -6.84 -1.00
C ASP A 118 -3.13 -7.48 0.09
N CYS A 119 -2.75 -8.73 -0.12
CA CYS A 119 -1.88 -9.49 0.76
C CYS A 119 -0.73 -10.12 -0.03
N ALA A 120 0.26 -10.65 0.68
CA ALA A 120 1.34 -11.43 0.09
C ALA A 120 1.36 -12.83 0.71
N ILE A 121 1.75 -13.85 -0.08
CA ILE A 121 1.96 -15.19 0.46
C ILE A 121 3.04 -15.15 1.55
N SER A 122 2.84 -15.91 2.64
CA SER A 122 3.61 -15.76 3.87
C SER A 122 5.14 -15.78 3.71
N PRO A 123 5.77 -16.58 2.83
CA PRO A 123 7.22 -16.52 2.63
C PRO A 123 7.74 -15.15 2.20
N PHE A 124 6.92 -14.36 1.49
CA PHE A 124 7.29 -13.04 0.99
C PHE A 124 6.49 -11.89 1.62
N ALA A 125 5.76 -12.16 2.69
CA ALA A 125 4.98 -11.17 3.42
C ALA A 125 5.82 -10.43 4.48
N LEU A 126 5.19 -9.43 5.11
CA LEU A 126 5.72 -8.62 6.22
C LEU A 126 6.91 -7.71 5.82
N GLY A 127 7.49 -7.04 6.79
CA GLY A 127 8.58 -6.09 6.55
C GLY A 127 8.18 -4.98 5.57
N THR A 128 8.86 -4.89 4.43
CA THR A 128 8.53 -3.93 3.36
C THR A 128 7.47 -4.43 2.37
N SER A 129 6.93 -5.66 2.57
CA SER A 129 5.85 -6.24 1.79
C SER A 129 4.47 -5.98 2.45
N GLN A 130 3.47 -6.79 2.15
CA GLN A 130 2.10 -6.69 2.64
C GLN A 130 1.85 -7.66 3.81
N PRO A 131 0.66 -7.62 4.45
CA PRO A 131 0.23 -8.65 5.40
C PRO A 131 0.24 -10.05 4.75
N ALA A 132 0.51 -11.08 5.57
CA ALA A 132 0.46 -12.45 5.08
C ALA A 132 -0.98 -12.88 4.78
N THR A 133 -1.21 -13.42 3.58
CA THR A 133 -2.53 -13.87 3.10
C THR A 133 -3.14 -14.89 4.06
N GLU A 134 -2.38 -15.91 4.45
CA GLU A 134 -2.84 -17.01 5.32
C GLU A 134 -3.25 -16.50 6.70
N VAL A 135 -2.53 -15.47 7.21
CA VAL A 135 -2.84 -14.84 8.49
C VAL A 135 -4.13 -14.03 8.40
N MET A 136 -4.32 -13.26 7.33
CA MET A 136 -5.53 -12.46 7.16
C MET A 136 -6.75 -13.36 6.93
N VAL A 137 -6.62 -14.42 6.11
CA VAL A 137 -7.71 -15.40 5.90
C VAL A 137 -8.08 -16.08 7.22
N GLY A 138 -7.08 -16.52 8.01
CA GLY A 138 -7.32 -17.11 9.33
C GLY A 138 -7.96 -16.15 10.32
N ALA A 139 -7.56 -14.86 10.30
CA ALA A 139 -8.14 -13.85 11.19
C ALA A 139 -9.60 -13.52 10.86
N PHE A 140 -10.00 -13.65 9.61
CA PHE A 140 -11.38 -13.40 9.16
C PHE A 140 -12.27 -14.64 9.19
N GLN A 141 -11.71 -15.83 9.38
CA GLN A 141 -12.47 -17.08 9.36
C GLN A 141 -13.60 -17.09 10.41
N GLY A 142 -14.80 -17.44 9.98
CA GLY A 142 -16.01 -17.48 10.83
C GLY A 142 -16.56 -16.11 11.22
N THR A 143 -16.04 -15.03 10.64
CA THR A 143 -16.56 -13.67 10.80
C THR A 143 -17.41 -13.25 9.59
N PRO A 144 -18.13 -12.11 9.61
CA PRO A 144 -18.79 -11.56 8.43
C PRO A 144 -17.85 -11.22 7.26
N TYR A 145 -16.54 -11.24 7.50
CA TYR A 145 -15.46 -10.92 6.53
C TYR A 145 -14.75 -12.18 6.02
N ASP A 146 -15.29 -13.36 6.31
CA ASP A 146 -14.71 -14.64 5.90
C ASP A 146 -14.61 -14.71 4.36
N THR A 147 -13.40 -14.92 3.88
CA THR A 147 -13.10 -14.95 2.44
C THR A 147 -13.48 -16.25 1.77
N GLY A 148 -13.71 -17.33 2.54
CA GLY A 148 -13.94 -18.68 2.04
C GLY A 148 -12.71 -19.33 1.37
N LEU A 149 -11.53 -18.73 1.46
CA LEU A 149 -10.30 -19.31 0.90
C LEU A 149 -9.85 -20.52 1.73
N ASP A 150 -9.41 -21.57 1.02
CA ASP A 150 -8.95 -22.82 1.64
C ASP A 150 -7.53 -22.66 2.22
N GLN A 151 -7.41 -22.71 3.54
CA GLN A 151 -6.13 -22.62 4.26
C GLN A 151 -5.14 -23.74 3.88
N ALA A 152 -5.63 -24.95 3.51
CA ALA A 152 -4.75 -26.02 3.08
C ALA A 152 -4.08 -25.70 1.74
N VAL A 153 -4.83 -25.14 0.80
CA VAL A 153 -4.29 -24.68 -0.50
C VAL A 153 -3.31 -23.53 -0.29
N LEU A 154 -3.64 -22.56 0.56
CA LEU A 154 -2.72 -21.47 0.88
C LEU A 154 -1.42 -21.97 1.49
N LYS A 155 -1.49 -22.99 2.37
CA LYS A 155 -0.30 -23.64 2.93
C LYS A 155 0.54 -24.30 1.83
N GLU A 156 -0.06 -25.03 0.90
CA GLU A 156 0.67 -25.66 -0.22
C GLU A 156 1.41 -24.60 -1.06
N ILE A 157 0.78 -23.45 -1.32
CA ILE A 157 1.42 -22.34 -2.02
C ILE A 157 2.60 -21.79 -1.20
N ALA A 158 2.43 -21.60 0.09
CA ALA A 158 3.49 -21.12 0.98
C ALA A 158 4.67 -22.11 1.03
N ASP A 159 4.39 -23.40 1.16
CA ASP A 159 5.41 -24.46 1.15
C ASP A 159 6.21 -24.44 -0.18
N TYR A 160 5.54 -24.22 -1.31
CA TYR A 160 6.19 -24.13 -2.62
C TYR A 160 7.17 -22.92 -2.69
N PHE A 161 6.81 -21.79 -2.13
CA PHE A 161 7.65 -20.58 -2.19
C PHE A 161 8.71 -20.48 -1.08
N THR A 162 8.62 -21.26 -0.02
CA THR A 162 9.57 -21.23 1.11
C THR A 162 11.02 -21.46 0.67
N PRO A 163 11.37 -22.49 -0.16
CA PRO A 163 12.73 -22.68 -0.62
C PRO A 163 13.29 -21.50 -1.43
N TYR A 164 12.44 -20.84 -2.24
CA TYR A 164 12.86 -19.68 -3.00
C TYR A 164 13.19 -18.48 -2.10
N ARG A 165 12.43 -18.32 -1.00
CA ARG A 165 12.76 -17.30 0.00
C ARG A 165 14.12 -17.59 0.65
N GLU A 166 14.35 -18.84 1.03
CA GLU A 166 15.62 -19.29 1.65
C GLU A 166 16.80 -19.00 0.71
N GLU A 167 16.67 -19.36 -0.56
CA GLU A 167 17.67 -19.04 -1.59
C GLU A 167 17.93 -17.55 -1.73
N CYS A 168 16.88 -16.71 -1.72
CA CYS A 168 17.01 -15.26 -1.78
C CYS A 168 17.73 -14.67 -0.56
N LEU A 169 17.57 -15.28 0.61
CA LEU A 169 18.29 -14.87 1.82
C LEU A 169 19.76 -15.30 1.77
N GLU A 170 20.04 -16.53 1.32
CA GLU A 170 21.40 -17.07 1.23
C GLU A 170 22.25 -16.33 0.20
N ASN A 171 21.70 -16.00 -0.96
CA ASN A 171 22.43 -15.29 -2.03
C ASN A 171 22.46 -13.76 -1.84
N GLY A 172 21.80 -13.23 -0.78
CA GLY A 172 21.78 -11.80 -0.46
C GLY A 172 20.82 -10.97 -1.33
N LEU A 173 20.00 -11.57 -2.18
CA LEU A 173 18.97 -10.86 -2.94
C LEU A 173 17.91 -10.27 -2.00
N LEU A 174 17.55 -11.00 -0.94
CA LEU A 174 16.68 -10.54 0.12
C LEU A 174 17.51 -10.20 1.37
N SER A 175 17.57 -8.91 1.71
CA SER A 175 18.27 -8.46 2.91
C SER A 175 17.41 -8.62 4.17
N THR A 176 17.98 -9.19 5.23
CA THR A 176 17.29 -9.26 6.54
C THR A 176 16.97 -7.89 7.13
N LYS A 177 17.65 -6.83 6.68
CA LYS A 177 17.41 -5.43 7.13
C LYS A 177 16.02 -4.91 6.77
N VAL A 178 15.40 -5.46 5.71
CA VAL A 178 14.06 -5.05 5.24
C VAL A 178 12.94 -5.95 5.74
N LEU A 179 13.24 -6.98 6.52
CA LEU A 179 12.26 -7.95 7.03
C LEU A 179 11.60 -7.51 8.35
N GLY A 180 12.23 -6.59 9.07
CA GLY A 180 11.71 -6.06 10.33
C GLY A 180 10.76 -4.90 10.13
N VAL A 181 9.98 -4.59 11.18
CA VAL A 181 9.19 -3.36 11.24
C VAL A 181 10.06 -2.18 11.64
N ASN A 182 9.76 -1.01 11.12
CA ASN A 182 10.45 0.22 11.44
C ASN A 182 9.44 1.33 11.79
N ILE A 183 9.21 1.55 13.07
CA ILE A 183 8.28 2.58 13.56
C ILE A 183 8.68 4.00 13.10
N ARG A 184 9.94 4.23 12.75
CA ARG A 184 10.42 5.51 12.21
C ARG A 184 9.73 5.86 10.88
N THR A 185 9.18 4.88 10.17
CA THR A 185 8.36 5.12 8.97
C THR A 185 7.20 6.08 9.26
N LEU A 186 6.53 5.92 10.41
CA LEU A 186 5.43 6.81 10.82
C LEU A 186 5.93 8.22 11.17
N LEU A 187 7.19 8.37 11.58
CA LEU A 187 7.80 9.66 11.92
C LEU A 187 8.35 10.37 10.69
N TYR A 188 9.10 9.66 9.85
CA TYR A 188 9.79 10.23 8.69
C TYR A 188 9.00 10.10 7.38
N GLN A 189 7.95 9.29 7.37
CA GLN A 189 7.00 9.14 6.26
C GLN A 189 7.65 8.61 4.95
N VAL A 190 8.77 7.90 5.06
CA VAL A 190 9.53 7.41 3.90
C VAL A 190 9.13 5.97 3.56
N PRO A 191 8.67 5.67 2.33
CA PRO A 191 8.38 4.33 1.86
C PRO A 191 9.59 3.39 1.96
N GLY A 192 9.35 2.09 2.24
CA GLY A 192 10.42 1.09 2.40
C GLY A 192 11.33 0.97 1.18
N GLY A 193 10.77 0.98 -0.05
CA GLY A 193 11.55 0.97 -1.29
C GLY A 193 12.42 2.23 -1.45
N MET A 194 11.87 3.40 -1.13
CA MET A 194 12.63 4.66 -1.14
C MET A 194 13.74 4.64 -0.09
N LEU A 195 13.50 4.09 1.10
CA LEU A 195 14.51 3.94 2.14
C LEU A 195 15.68 3.06 1.65
N SER A 196 15.40 1.94 0.99
CA SER A 196 16.42 1.06 0.43
C SER A 196 17.27 1.77 -0.63
N ASN A 197 16.64 2.52 -1.53
CA ASN A 197 17.34 3.32 -2.54
C ASN A 197 18.20 4.42 -1.89
N MET A 198 17.68 5.10 -0.89
CA MET A 198 18.39 6.15 -0.15
C MET A 198 19.64 5.58 0.55
N VAL A 199 19.53 4.43 1.19
CA VAL A 199 20.68 3.74 1.82
C VAL A 199 21.76 3.42 0.79
N SER A 200 21.38 2.90 -0.37
CA SER A 200 22.32 2.59 -1.45
C SER A 200 23.00 3.84 -2.00
N GLN A 201 22.23 4.88 -2.30
CA GLN A 201 22.75 6.15 -2.81
C GLN A 201 23.70 6.84 -1.83
N LEU A 202 23.35 6.86 -0.53
CA LEU A 202 24.23 7.40 0.50
C LEU A 202 25.52 6.61 0.64
N ALA A 203 25.46 5.28 0.53
CA ALA A 203 26.65 4.43 0.55
C ALA A 203 27.57 4.71 -0.65
N GLU A 204 27.02 4.84 -1.86
CA GLU A 204 27.75 5.19 -3.08
C GLU A 204 28.45 6.57 -2.97
N GLN A 205 27.85 7.50 -2.24
CA GLN A 205 28.41 8.84 -2.00
C GLN A 205 29.34 8.90 -0.78
N GLY A 206 29.62 7.78 -0.10
CA GLY A 206 30.44 7.75 1.12
C GLY A 206 29.79 8.45 2.32
N ALA A 207 28.47 8.63 2.31
CA ALA A 207 27.69 9.35 3.32
C ALA A 207 26.69 8.42 4.05
N GLY A 208 26.95 7.13 4.11
CA GLY A 208 26.04 6.13 4.70
C GLY A 208 25.76 6.32 6.19
N ASP A 209 26.64 7.00 6.92
CA ASP A 209 26.49 7.40 8.31
C ASP A 209 25.49 8.56 8.52
N ARG A 210 25.16 9.30 7.46
CA ARG A 210 24.26 10.45 7.50
C ARG A 210 22.78 10.09 7.27
N LEU A 211 22.44 8.83 7.18
CA LEU A 211 21.06 8.39 6.90
C LEU A 211 20.04 8.99 7.88
N THR A 212 20.38 9.06 9.16
CA THR A 212 19.47 9.63 10.18
C THR A 212 19.21 11.11 9.94
N GLU A 213 20.25 11.89 9.61
CA GLU A 213 20.11 13.32 9.30
C GLU A 213 19.20 13.54 8.08
N VAL A 214 19.37 12.73 7.03
CA VAL A 214 18.55 12.81 5.82
C VAL A 214 17.09 12.48 6.13
N LEU A 215 16.82 11.45 6.94
CA LEU A 215 15.46 11.07 7.32
C LEU A 215 14.78 12.15 8.17
N GLU A 216 15.50 12.83 9.05
CA GLU A 216 14.97 13.95 9.84
C GLU A 216 14.63 15.18 8.98
N GLU A 217 15.30 15.37 7.85
CA GLU A 217 15.03 16.47 6.91
C GLU A 217 13.80 16.21 6.01
N VAL A 218 13.45 14.96 5.77
CA VAL A 218 12.34 14.62 4.85
C VAL A 218 11.01 15.30 5.22
N PRO A 219 10.53 15.30 6.47
CA PRO A 219 9.28 15.97 6.83
C PRO A 219 9.34 17.48 6.58
N ARG A 220 10.48 18.13 6.89
CA ARG A 220 10.67 19.57 6.64
C ARG A 220 10.61 19.91 5.16
N VAL A 221 11.34 19.19 4.34
CA VAL A 221 11.37 19.38 2.88
C VAL A 221 9.98 19.11 2.28
N ARG A 222 9.28 18.08 2.77
CA ARG A 222 7.90 17.80 2.35
C ARG A 222 6.96 18.97 2.64
N GLU A 223 7.07 19.57 3.83
CA GLU A 223 6.25 20.72 4.19
C GLU A 223 6.53 21.93 3.28
N GLU A 224 7.80 22.22 3.01
CA GLU A 224 8.22 23.29 2.07
C GLU A 224 7.66 23.06 0.65
N LEU A 225 7.56 21.81 0.22
CA LEU A 225 6.99 21.39 -1.07
C LEU A 225 5.46 21.22 -1.06
N ARG A 226 4.76 21.64 0.01
CA ARG A 226 3.32 21.48 0.21
C ARG A 226 2.85 20.03 0.33
N GLN A 227 3.66 19.22 0.99
CA GLN A 227 3.33 17.86 1.41
C GLN A 227 2.95 16.90 0.25
N PRO A 228 3.74 16.82 -0.85
CA PRO A 228 3.44 15.86 -1.91
C PRO A 228 3.42 14.43 -1.36
N PRO A 229 2.65 13.50 -1.98
CA PRO A 229 2.75 12.09 -1.65
C PRO A 229 4.19 11.59 -1.82
N LEU A 230 4.63 10.68 -0.94
CA LEU A 230 5.91 9.99 -1.09
C LEU A 230 5.65 8.61 -1.68
N VAL A 231 6.01 8.46 -2.94
CA VAL A 231 5.86 7.22 -3.70
C VAL A 231 7.17 6.90 -4.42
N THR A 232 7.44 5.63 -4.63
CA THR A 232 8.60 5.14 -5.38
C THR A 232 8.30 5.08 -6.86
#